data_4feb9b0748aa0ecef091cb46f7bd7dea
#
_entry.id   4feb9b0748aa0ecef091cb46f7bd7dea
#
_cell.length_a   1.000
_cell.length_b   1.000
_cell.length_c   1.000
_cell.angle_alpha   90.00
_cell.angle_beta   90.00
_cell.angle_gamma   90.00
#
_symmetry.space_group_name_H-M   'P 1'
#
loop_
_entity.id
_entity.type
_entity.pdbx_description
1 polymer ?
#
loop_
_entity_poly.entity_id
_entity_poly.type
_entity_poly.pdbx_seq_one_letter_code
_entity_poly.pdbx_strand_id
1 'polypeptide(L)'
;YGKIGNGGLSLRRVESFRAACERYGDEIERFCSMGNHLGNEDVFWAVVPEGFRYPSQEEALRFAFDTNPRYCYRLCGSRLPMGCHSWSKPRMWRFWQQIIPLPGAASGAAADK
;
A
#
# COMPACT_ATOMS: atom_id res chain seq x y z
N TYR A 1 -9.62 -9.83 -5.36
CA TYR A 1 -10.46 -9.55 -4.18
C TYR A 1 -10.84 -8.08 -4.19
N GLY A 2 -12.07 -7.70 -4.16
CA GLY A 2 -12.55 -6.33 -4.27
C GLY A 2 -12.31 -5.45 -3.03
N LYS A 3 -11.28 -5.76 -2.21
CA LYS A 3 -10.97 -5.04 -1.00
C LYS A 3 -9.60 -4.37 -1.09
N ILE A 4 -9.46 -3.23 -0.42
CA ILE A 4 -8.22 -2.47 -0.37
C ILE A 4 -7.35 -3.06 0.73
N GLY A 5 -6.14 -3.50 0.36
CA GLY A 5 -5.17 -4.03 1.29
C GLY A 5 -3.77 -3.98 0.72
N ASN A 6 -2.81 -3.65 1.59
CA ASN A 6 -1.40 -3.68 1.28
C ASN A 6 -0.60 -3.85 2.57
N GLY A 7 0.33 -4.81 2.57
CA GLY A 7 1.19 -5.07 3.74
C GLY A 7 2.31 -4.06 3.93
N GLY A 8 2.76 -3.40 2.86
CA GLY A 8 3.92 -2.53 2.88
C GLY A 8 3.70 -1.19 3.58
N LEU A 9 2.51 -0.61 3.42
CA LEU A 9 2.09 0.61 4.11
C LEU A 9 0.60 0.49 4.44
N SER A 10 0.28 0.34 5.70
CA SER A 10 -1.10 0.17 6.14
C SER A 10 -1.39 0.87 7.46
N LEU A 11 -2.62 1.34 7.61
CA LEU A 11 -3.15 1.85 8.87
C LEU A 11 -4.23 0.88 9.36
N ARG A 12 -4.07 0.38 10.59
CA ARG A 12 -4.91 -0.68 11.15
C ARG A 12 -5.45 -0.29 12.52
N ARG A 13 -6.73 -0.52 12.75
CA ARG A 13 -7.31 -0.34 14.08
C ARG A 13 -6.89 -1.50 14.97
N VAL A 14 -6.10 -1.23 15.99
CA VAL A 14 -5.50 -2.24 16.87
C VAL A 14 -6.54 -3.18 17.49
N GLU A 15 -7.61 -2.65 18.06
CA GLU A 15 -8.67 -3.45 18.69
C GLU A 15 -9.31 -4.45 17.72
N SER A 16 -9.61 -4.00 16.48
CA SER A 16 -10.23 -4.85 15.48
C SER A 16 -9.28 -5.97 15.03
N PHE A 17 -7.99 -5.66 14.88
CA PHE A 17 -7.00 -6.65 14.50
C PHE A 17 -6.69 -7.62 15.64
N ARG A 18 -6.63 -7.16 16.89
CA ARG A 18 -6.48 -8.02 18.05
C ARG A 18 -7.63 -9.02 18.15
N ALA A 19 -8.87 -8.54 18.09
CA ALA A 19 -10.05 -9.41 18.12
C ALA A 19 -10.07 -10.43 16.97
N ALA A 20 -9.62 -10.02 15.77
CA ALA A 20 -9.50 -10.92 14.65
C ALA A 20 -8.41 -11.97 14.85
N CYS A 21 -7.25 -11.62 15.40
CA CYS A 21 -6.21 -12.59 15.73
C CYS A 21 -6.69 -13.63 16.75
N GLU A 22 -7.44 -13.20 17.76
CA GLU A 22 -8.04 -14.10 18.75
C GLU A 22 -9.08 -15.04 18.11
N ARG A 23 -9.91 -14.51 17.22
CA ARG A 23 -10.97 -15.28 16.57
C ARG A 23 -10.49 -16.25 15.51
N TYR A 24 -9.48 -15.86 14.72
CA TYR A 24 -9.04 -16.58 13.51
C TYR A 24 -7.65 -17.20 13.68
N GLY A 25 -7.24 -17.56 14.90
CA GLY A 25 -5.92 -18.12 15.17
C GLY A 25 -5.58 -19.36 14.32
N ASP A 26 -6.50 -20.31 14.24
CA ASP A 26 -6.31 -21.54 13.46
C ASP A 26 -6.20 -21.27 11.96
N GLU A 27 -6.98 -20.33 11.45
CA GLU A 27 -6.91 -19.92 10.06
C GLU A 27 -5.61 -19.18 9.75
N ILE A 28 -5.10 -18.39 10.68
CA ILE A 28 -3.80 -17.71 10.55
C ILE A 28 -2.69 -18.76 10.44
N GLU A 29 -2.65 -19.76 11.33
CA GLU A 29 -1.65 -20.83 11.29
C GLU A 29 -1.70 -21.61 9.98
N ARG A 30 -2.91 -21.95 9.53
CA ARG A 30 -3.12 -22.62 8.24
C ARG A 30 -2.64 -21.77 7.08
N PHE A 31 -2.93 -20.47 7.10
CA PHE A 31 -2.55 -19.54 6.05
C PHE A 31 -1.03 -19.32 6.00
N CYS A 32 -0.39 -19.20 7.16
CA CYS A 32 1.07 -19.08 7.27
C CYS A 32 1.79 -20.33 6.76
N SER A 33 1.17 -21.51 6.83
CA SER A 33 1.74 -22.75 6.31
C SER A 33 1.67 -22.87 4.78
N MET A 34 0.94 -22.00 4.11
CA MET A 34 0.90 -21.94 2.64
C MET A 34 2.19 -21.34 2.11
N GLY A 35 3.10 -22.15 1.61
CA GLY A 35 4.45 -21.78 1.20
C GLY A 35 4.57 -20.96 -0.09
N ASN A 36 3.58 -20.16 -0.45
CA ASN A 36 3.56 -19.33 -1.65
C ASN A 36 3.03 -17.93 -1.35
N HIS A 37 2.94 -17.09 -2.38
CA HIS A 37 2.41 -15.72 -2.26
C HIS A 37 0.96 -15.62 -1.72
N LEU A 38 0.23 -16.70 -1.65
CA LEU A 38 -1.09 -16.76 -1.03
C LEU A 38 -1.01 -16.67 0.51
N GLY A 39 0.15 -17.00 1.09
CA GLY A 39 0.42 -16.83 2.52
C GLY A 39 0.75 -15.39 2.96
N ASN A 40 0.63 -14.42 2.06
CA ASN A 40 0.84 -13.02 2.41
C ASN A 40 -0.25 -12.51 3.36
N GLU A 41 0.16 -11.75 4.38
CA GLU A 41 -0.73 -11.27 5.44
C GLU A 41 -1.82 -10.32 4.93
N ASP A 42 -1.51 -9.52 3.92
CA ASP A 42 -2.47 -8.60 3.31
C ASP A 42 -3.60 -9.35 2.58
N VAL A 43 -3.28 -10.48 1.96
CA VAL A 43 -4.28 -11.38 1.37
C VAL A 43 -5.16 -12.00 2.44
N PHE A 44 -4.57 -12.49 3.54
CA PHE A 44 -5.33 -13.02 4.67
C PHE A 44 -6.36 -12.00 5.18
N TRP A 45 -5.92 -10.79 5.49
CA TRP A 45 -6.80 -9.73 5.99
C TRP A 45 -7.89 -9.31 5.00
N ALA A 46 -7.63 -9.43 3.72
CA ALA A 46 -8.62 -9.12 2.69
C ALA A 46 -9.69 -10.21 2.50
N VAL A 47 -9.36 -11.47 2.80
CA VAL A 47 -10.19 -12.64 2.40
C VAL A 47 -10.86 -13.32 3.58
N VAL A 48 -10.14 -13.51 4.69
CA VAL A 48 -10.60 -14.39 5.78
C VAL A 48 -11.47 -13.67 6.82
N PRO A 49 -11.04 -12.58 7.47
CA PRO A 49 -11.84 -11.96 8.51
C PRO A 49 -13.08 -11.26 7.95
N GLU A 50 -14.19 -11.49 8.62
CA GLU A 50 -15.44 -10.81 8.35
C GLU A 50 -15.63 -9.59 9.26
N GLY A 51 -16.42 -8.62 8.81
CA GLY A 51 -16.79 -7.46 9.61
C GLY A 51 -15.78 -6.33 9.67
N PHE A 52 -14.65 -6.41 8.98
CA PHE A 52 -13.76 -5.29 8.82
C PHE A 52 -14.38 -4.17 7.97
N ARG A 53 -14.20 -2.95 8.42
CA ARG A 53 -14.54 -1.75 7.65
C ARG A 53 -13.33 -1.32 6.85
N TYR A 54 -13.51 -1.26 5.55
CA TYR A 54 -12.48 -0.77 4.63
C TYR A 54 -12.81 0.66 4.20
N PRO A 55 -11.80 1.49 3.93
CA PRO A 55 -12.03 2.80 3.38
C PRO A 55 -12.63 2.72 1.97
N SER A 56 -13.26 3.78 1.54
CA SER A 56 -13.58 3.96 0.13
C SER A 56 -12.32 4.05 -0.72
N GLN A 57 -12.43 3.84 -2.01
CA GLN A 57 -11.29 3.99 -2.92
C GLN A 57 -10.73 5.41 -2.86
N GLU A 58 -11.56 6.43 -2.75
CA GLU A 58 -11.14 7.81 -2.64
C GLU A 58 -10.31 8.06 -1.36
N GLU A 59 -10.77 7.56 -0.21
CA GLU A 59 -10.04 7.66 1.05
C GLU A 59 -8.70 6.92 1.00
N ALA A 60 -8.70 5.72 0.45
CA ALA A 60 -7.49 4.92 0.30
C ALA A 60 -6.44 5.58 -0.61
N LEU A 61 -6.88 6.22 -1.69
CA LEU A 61 -6.00 6.97 -2.58
C LEU A 61 -5.41 8.23 -1.95
N ARG A 62 -6.07 8.82 -0.98
CA ARG A 62 -5.48 9.91 -0.17
C ARG A 62 -4.40 9.40 0.78
N PHE A 63 -4.51 8.16 1.21
CA PHE A 63 -3.55 7.54 2.12
C PHE A 63 -2.29 7.08 1.38
N ALA A 64 -2.42 6.23 0.36
CA ALA A 64 -1.25 5.69 -0.32
C ALA A 64 -1.54 5.26 -1.77
N PHE A 65 -0.51 5.40 -2.62
CA PHE A 65 -0.46 4.71 -3.90
C PHE A 65 0.40 3.45 -3.79
N ASP A 66 -0.07 2.35 -4.33
CA ASP A 66 0.68 1.10 -4.44
C ASP A 66 1.12 0.88 -5.90
N THR A 67 0.23 0.40 -6.74
CA THR A 67 0.50 0.14 -8.15
C THR A 67 -0.03 1.28 -9.02
N ASN A 68 0.53 1.43 -10.20
CA ASN A 68 0.07 2.39 -11.21
C ASN A 68 -0.10 3.84 -10.71
N PRO A 69 0.96 4.45 -10.15
CA PRO A 69 0.87 5.73 -9.46
C PRO A 69 0.39 6.88 -10.35
N ARG A 70 0.68 6.85 -11.66
CA ARG A 70 0.18 7.86 -12.62
C ARG A 70 -1.34 7.84 -12.75
N TYR A 71 -1.92 6.66 -12.77
CA TYR A 71 -3.37 6.49 -12.81
C TYR A 71 -4.01 6.97 -11.50
N CYS A 72 -3.47 6.54 -10.37
CA CYS A 72 -3.91 6.97 -9.05
C CYS A 72 -3.83 8.49 -8.89
N TYR A 73 -2.75 9.10 -9.33
CA TYR A 73 -2.56 10.55 -9.28
C TYR A 73 -3.63 11.30 -10.07
N ARG A 74 -3.97 10.82 -11.27
CA ARG A 74 -5.08 11.41 -12.06
C ARG A 74 -6.44 11.27 -11.36
N LEU A 75 -6.73 10.09 -10.79
CA LEU A 75 -7.97 9.86 -10.04
C LEU A 75 -8.09 10.77 -8.81
N CYS A 76 -6.97 11.16 -8.20
CA CYS A 76 -6.94 12.08 -7.07
C CYS A 76 -6.96 13.56 -7.46
N GLY A 77 -7.26 13.89 -8.72
CA GLY A 77 -7.23 15.27 -9.20
C GLY A 77 -5.82 15.88 -9.10
N SER A 78 -4.80 15.13 -9.46
CA SER A 78 -3.38 15.51 -9.41
C SER A 78 -2.88 15.87 -8.01
N ARG A 79 -3.41 15.22 -6.99
CA ARG A 79 -2.93 15.34 -5.60
C ARG A 79 -2.10 14.11 -5.22
N LEU A 80 -1.03 14.35 -4.48
CA LEU A 80 -0.20 13.28 -3.93
C LEU A 80 -0.84 12.68 -2.68
N PRO A 81 -0.64 11.36 -2.45
CA PRO A 81 -1.06 10.70 -1.22
C PRO A 81 -0.10 11.03 -0.07
N MET A 82 -0.46 10.59 1.13
CA MET A 82 0.41 10.66 2.29
C MET A 82 1.65 9.77 2.14
N GLY A 83 1.53 8.64 1.45
CA GLY A 83 2.62 7.69 1.25
C GLY A 83 2.52 6.88 -0.03
N CYS A 84 3.50 6.01 -0.21
CA CYS A 84 3.56 5.09 -1.34
C CYS A 84 4.22 3.77 -0.96
N HIS A 85 3.88 2.73 -1.70
CA HIS A 85 4.48 1.41 -1.57
C HIS A 85 5.18 1.02 -2.87
N SER A 86 6.20 0.18 -2.76
CA SER A 86 6.95 -0.31 -3.93
C SER A 86 7.52 0.78 -4.86
N TRP A 87 7.75 1.97 -4.34
CA TRP A 87 8.15 3.17 -5.08
C TRP A 87 9.42 2.99 -5.91
N SER A 88 10.34 2.16 -5.45
CA SER A 88 11.65 1.89 -6.09
C SER A 88 11.57 0.89 -7.24
N LYS A 89 10.45 0.17 -7.42
CA LYS A 89 10.30 -0.74 -8.55
C LYS A 89 10.34 0.05 -9.87
N PRO A 90 10.96 -0.47 -10.94
CA PRO A 90 11.20 0.27 -12.19
C PRO A 90 9.97 0.97 -12.78
N ARG A 91 8.80 0.33 -12.72
CA ARG A 91 7.55 0.90 -13.22
C ARG A 91 7.01 2.04 -12.36
N MET A 92 7.27 2.00 -11.05
CA MET A 92 6.82 3.00 -10.08
C MET A 92 7.83 4.15 -10.02
N TRP A 93 9.12 3.83 -10.06
CA TRP A 93 10.20 4.79 -9.96
C TRP A 93 10.11 5.90 -11.00
N ARG A 94 9.74 5.61 -12.23
CA ARG A 94 9.54 6.62 -13.29
C ARG A 94 8.55 7.74 -12.93
N PHE A 95 7.64 7.46 -12.02
CA PHE A 95 6.74 8.48 -11.47
C PHE A 95 7.35 9.16 -10.25
N TRP A 96 7.82 8.36 -9.28
CA TRP A 96 8.24 8.86 -7.99
C TRP A 96 9.56 9.63 -8.01
N GLN A 97 10.47 9.35 -8.94
CA GLN A 97 11.74 10.08 -9.08
C GLN A 97 11.58 11.60 -9.31
N GLN A 98 10.43 12.03 -9.79
CA GLN A 98 10.12 13.44 -10.00
C GLN A 98 9.65 14.13 -8.72
N ILE A 99 9.33 13.37 -7.70
CA ILE A 99 8.68 13.81 -6.47
C ILE A 99 9.55 13.53 -5.25
N ILE A 100 10.20 12.36 -5.22
CA ILE A 100 11.04 11.93 -4.10
C ILE A 100 12.50 12.30 -4.42
N PRO A 101 13.08 13.28 -3.73
CA PRO A 101 14.50 13.59 -3.91
C PRO A 101 15.35 12.43 -3.37
N LEU A 102 16.19 11.85 -4.21
CA LEU A 102 17.20 10.91 -3.74
C LEU A 102 18.31 11.64 -3.00
N PRO A 103 18.80 11.09 -1.88
CA PRO A 103 20.04 11.57 -1.27
C PRO A 103 21.17 11.47 -2.29
N GLY A 104 21.74 12.59 -2.66
CA GLY A 104 22.83 12.66 -3.64
C GLY A 104 22.45 13.12 -5.06
N ALA A 105 21.18 13.27 -5.40
CA ALA A 105 20.75 13.98 -6.61
C ALA A 105 20.71 15.50 -6.37
N ALA A 106 21.73 16.05 -5.74
CA ALA A 106 21.87 17.47 -5.57
C ALA A 106 22.35 18.10 -6.88
N SER A 107 21.52 19.01 -7.39
CA SER A 107 21.91 20.17 -8.23
C SER A 107 22.80 19.90 -9.44
N GLY A 108 22.23 19.32 -10.47
CA GLY A 108 22.73 19.46 -11.84
C GLY A 108 21.85 20.37 -12.71
N ALA A 109 21.23 21.37 -12.09
CA ALA A 109 20.49 22.40 -12.82
C ALA A 109 20.89 23.78 -12.29
N ALA A 110 22.14 24.10 -12.54
CA ALA A 110 22.60 25.49 -12.44
C ALA A 110 23.25 25.85 -13.78
N ALA A 111 22.69 26.87 -14.37
CA ALA A 111 23.30 27.75 -15.35
C ALA A 111 23.58 27.14 -16.75
N ASP A 112 22.70 27.40 -17.67
CA ASP A 112 23.20 28.01 -18.90
C ASP A 112 22.38 29.27 -19.23
N LYS A 113 23.16 30.29 -19.46
CA LYS A 113 22.79 31.67 -19.74
C LYS A 113 22.05 31.83 -21.04
#